data_296ad78d879626facaddb6c167fa38a2
#
_entry.id   296ad78d879626facaddb6c167fa38a2
#
_cell.length_a   1.000
_cell.length_b   1.000
_cell.length_c   1.000
_cell.angle_alpha   90.00
_cell.angle_beta   90.00
_cell.angle_gamma   90.00
#
_symmetry.space_group_name_H-M   'P 1'
#
loop_
_entity.id
_entity.type
_entity.pdbx_description
1 polymer ?
#
loop_
_entity_poly.entity_id
_entity_poly.type
_entity_poly.pdbx_seq_one_letter_code
_entity_poly.pdbx_strand_id
1 'polypeptide(L)'
;MIRRLVAIAFLALFVIGSVSCGGKKTAQTTAPSSYRDYLGEFAYDLPAVCMVWEPVEGETDENGNPVYGLQYREIKDLDKLLSSTDVKFLLYFHSSVYGDNIGITALVEEIAERLNGRVAVISLDAGEFNDLIGKYQITMLPEFVLCGYGMEAKVFGTSARDSWTMQEVVDWLAENGYSLNGG
;
A
#
# COMPACT_ATOMS: atom_id res chain seq x y z
N MET A 1 -69.30 -11.51 -56.78
CA MET A 1 -69.04 -12.82 -57.47
C MET A 1 -67.59 -13.18 -57.31
N ILE A 2 -67.37 -14.41 -56.82
CA ILE A 2 -66.16 -15.26 -56.97
C ILE A 2 -64.88 -14.73 -56.42
N ARG A 3 -64.57 -15.05 -55.21
CA ARG A 3 -63.67 -16.08 -54.63
C ARG A 3 -62.48 -16.48 -55.52
N ARG A 4 -61.28 -16.21 -55.02
CA ARG A 4 -60.14 -17.15 -55.08
C ARG A 4 -59.21 -16.94 -53.90
N LEU A 5 -59.14 -17.96 -53.06
CA LEU A 5 -58.11 -18.21 -52.06
C LEU A 5 -56.78 -18.47 -52.76
N VAL A 6 -55.72 -17.85 -52.30
CA VAL A 6 -54.35 -18.27 -52.61
C VAL A 6 -53.67 -18.53 -51.28
N ALA A 7 -53.40 -19.83 -51.05
CA ALA A 7 -52.58 -20.28 -49.95
C ALA A 7 -51.10 -20.03 -50.26
N ILE A 8 -50.45 -19.26 -49.44
CA ILE A 8 -49.00 -19.08 -49.49
C ILE A 8 -48.38 -19.95 -48.41
N ALA A 9 -47.66 -20.99 -48.84
CA ALA A 9 -46.88 -21.86 -48.00
C ALA A 9 -45.66 -21.10 -47.48
N PHE A 10 -45.57 -20.91 -46.16
CA PHE A 10 -44.35 -20.41 -45.55
C PHE A 10 -43.32 -21.53 -45.44
N LEU A 11 -42.29 -21.43 -46.22
CA LEU A 11 -41.08 -22.24 -46.10
C LEU A 11 -40.22 -21.69 -44.97
N ALA A 12 -40.23 -22.39 -43.83
CA ALA A 12 -39.37 -22.02 -42.70
C ALA A 12 -37.94 -22.46 -43.00
N LEU A 13 -37.08 -21.51 -43.34
CA LEU A 13 -35.64 -21.72 -43.42
C LEU A 13 -35.08 -21.69 -41.99
N PHE A 14 -34.72 -22.84 -41.45
CA PHE A 14 -33.93 -22.98 -40.26
C PHE A 14 -32.49 -22.56 -40.54
N VAL A 15 -32.12 -21.33 -40.21
CA VAL A 15 -30.72 -20.91 -40.15
C VAL A 15 -30.18 -21.32 -38.77
N ILE A 16 -29.41 -22.40 -38.78
CA ILE A 16 -28.62 -22.78 -37.58
C ILE A 16 -27.46 -21.78 -37.45
N GLY A 17 -27.73 -20.72 -36.71
CA GLY A 17 -26.70 -19.79 -36.29
C GLY A 17 -25.83 -20.45 -35.21
N SER A 18 -24.61 -20.83 -35.58
CA SER A 18 -23.57 -21.20 -34.63
C SER A 18 -23.30 -20.03 -33.65
N VAL A 19 -23.84 -20.13 -32.44
CA VAL A 19 -23.50 -19.23 -31.35
C VAL A 19 -22.07 -19.53 -30.95
N SER A 20 -21.13 -18.78 -31.53
CA SER A 20 -19.77 -18.70 -31.03
C SER A 20 -19.84 -18.04 -29.63
N CYS A 21 -19.72 -18.87 -28.58
CA CYS A 21 -19.43 -18.39 -27.22
C CYS A 21 -18.05 -17.79 -27.19
N GLY A 22 -17.93 -16.57 -27.71
CA GLY A 22 -16.84 -15.68 -27.36
C GLY A 22 -17.01 -15.28 -25.89
N GLY A 23 -16.40 -16.05 -25.00
CA GLY A 23 -16.32 -15.68 -23.58
C GLY A 23 -15.66 -14.31 -23.48
N LYS A 24 -16.46 -13.26 -23.32
CA LYS A 24 -16.00 -12.01 -22.74
C LYS A 24 -15.45 -12.38 -21.37
N LYS A 25 -14.12 -12.42 -21.25
CA LYS A 25 -13.47 -12.31 -19.97
C LYS A 25 -13.99 -11.00 -19.37
N THR A 26 -15.00 -11.09 -18.54
CA THR A 26 -15.34 -10.03 -17.61
C THR A 26 -14.06 -9.79 -16.82
N ALA A 27 -13.41 -8.66 -17.04
CA ALA A 27 -12.37 -8.20 -16.14
C ALA A 27 -13.03 -8.18 -14.77
N GLN A 28 -12.68 -9.13 -13.92
CA GLN A 28 -13.03 -9.08 -12.53
C GLN A 28 -12.37 -7.81 -12.01
N THR A 29 -13.17 -6.77 -11.83
CA THR A 29 -12.76 -5.60 -11.08
C THR A 29 -12.63 -6.10 -9.64
N THR A 30 -11.47 -6.61 -9.31
CA THR A 30 -11.10 -6.92 -7.93
C THR A 30 -11.29 -5.62 -7.16
N ALA A 31 -12.11 -5.65 -6.12
CA ALA A 31 -12.21 -4.53 -5.19
C ALA A 31 -10.79 -4.14 -4.76
N PRO A 32 -10.52 -2.82 -4.59
CA PRO A 32 -9.20 -2.42 -4.13
C PRO A 32 -8.90 -3.14 -2.81
N SER A 33 -7.80 -3.89 -2.80
CA SER A 33 -7.36 -4.60 -1.61
C SER A 33 -6.83 -3.60 -0.60
N SER A 34 -7.20 -3.79 0.66
CA SER A 34 -6.57 -3.05 1.75
C SER A 34 -5.13 -3.53 1.94
N TYR A 35 -4.22 -2.61 2.25
CA TYR A 35 -2.85 -2.97 2.61
C TYR A 35 -2.82 -3.95 3.80
N ARG A 36 -3.82 -3.88 4.69
CA ARG A 36 -3.96 -4.77 5.86
C ARG A 36 -4.15 -6.24 5.48
N ASP A 37 -4.66 -6.54 4.29
CA ASP A 37 -4.83 -7.92 3.79
C ASP A 37 -3.48 -8.63 3.60
N TYR A 38 -2.39 -7.86 3.46
CA TYR A 38 -1.03 -8.36 3.27
C TYR A 38 -0.17 -8.33 4.52
N LEU A 39 -0.76 -7.99 5.68
CA LEU A 39 -0.07 -8.03 6.96
C LEU A 39 -0.24 -9.40 7.64
N GLY A 40 0.78 -9.78 8.38
CA GLY A 40 0.83 -10.95 9.23
C GLY A 40 0.62 -10.63 10.70
N GLU A 41 1.16 -11.50 11.52
CA GLU A 41 1.14 -11.37 12.97
C GLU A 41 2.14 -10.29 13.43
N PHE A 42 2.16 -10.02 14.73
CA PHE A 42 3.15 -9.16 15.34
C PHE A 42 4.56 -9.72 15.09
N ALA A 43 5.46 -8.87 14.59
CA ALA A 43 6.83 -9.26 14.30
C ALA A 43 7.76 -8.05 14.47
N TYR A 44 8.73 -8.15 15.36
CA TYR A 44 9.65 -7.06 15.68
C TYR A 44 11.01 -7.20 14.97
N ASP A 45 11.50 -8.44 14.81
CA ASP A 45 12.87 -8.73 14.35
C ASP A 45 12.95 -9.17 12.87
N LEU A 46 12.01 -8.72 12.04
CA LEU A 46 12.04 -9.04 10.61
C LEU A 46 12.73 -7.95 9.79
N PRO A 47 13.36 -8.32 8.66
CA PRO A 47 13.98 -7.36 7.75
C PRO A 47 13.01 -6.33 7.16
N ALA A 48 11.72 -6.65 7.13
CA ALA A 48 10.66 -5.76 6.73
C ALA A 48 9.48 -5.86 7.69
N VAL A 49 9.05 -4.73 8.22
CA VAL A 49 7.86 -4.63 9.08
C VAL A 49 7.03 -3.42 8.69
N CYS A 50 5.70 -3.57 8.78
CA CYS A 50 4.76 -2.47 8.64
C CYS A 50 4.35 -1.96 10.02
N MET A 51 4.50 -0.68 10.25
CA MET A 51 4.07 0.00 11.48
C MET A 51 2.61 0.44 11.30
N VAL A 52 1.72 -0.06 12.15
CA VAL A 52 0.30 0.25 12.11
C VAL A 52 -0.21 0.68 13.47
N TRP A 53 -1.08 1.69 13.48
CA TRP A 53 -1.79 2.14 14.68
C TRP A 53 -3.13 1.40 14.74
N GLU A 54 -3.28 0.51 15.72
CA GLU A 54 -4.44 -0.36 15.82
C GLU A 54 -4.74 -0.77 17.26
N PRO A 55 -5.92 -1.39 17.54
CA PRO A 55 -6.22 -1.90 18.87
C PRO A 55 -5.19 -2.90 19.35
N VAL A 56 -4.69 -2.71 20.56
CA VAL A 56 -3.82 -3.67 21.25
C VAL A 56 -4.67 -4.83 21.76
N GLU A 57 -4.29 -6.04 21.38
CA GLU A 57 -5.05 -7.24 21.73
C GLU A 57 -5.17 -7.41 23.25
N GLY A 58 -6.41 -7.54 23.74
CA GLY A 58 -6.69 -7.76 25.16
C GLY A 58 -6.62 -6.50 26.02
N GLU A 59 -6.30 -5.32 25.48
CA GLU A 59 -6.26 -4.08 26.23
C GLU A 59 -7.52 -3.24 26.01
N THR A 60 -8.11 -2.77 27.13
CA THR A 60 -9.24 -1.83 27.16
C THR A 60 -9.00 -0.74 28.18
N ASP A 61 -9.54 0.44 27.90
CA ASP A 61 -9.57 1.53 28.86
C ASP A 61 -10.55 1.27 30.03
N GLU A 62 -10.63 2.19 30.97
CA GLU A 62 -11.56 2.12 32.12
C GLU A 62 -13.05 2.10 31.74
N ASN A 63 -13.39 2.48 30.50
CA ASN A 63 -14.75 2.47 29.95
C ASN A 63 -15.02 1.23 29.10
N GLY A 64 -14.04 0.34 28.94
CA GLY A 64 -14.14 -0.87 28.12
C GLY A 64 -13.90 -0.65 26.62
N ASN A 65 -13.39 0.52 26.21
CA ASN A 65 -13.03 0.75 24.81
C ASN A 65 -11.65 0.17 24.52
N PRO A 66 -11.39 -0.29 23.26
CA PRO A 66 -10.07 -0.75 22.86
C PRO A 66 -8.99 0.32 23.07
N VAL A 67 -7.88 -0.05 23.68
CA VAL A 67 -6.67 0.79 23.71
C VAL A 67 -5.96 0.64 22.36
N TYR A 68 -5.61 1.76 21.73
CA TYR A 68 -4.87 1.77 20.49
C TYR A 68 -3.38 1.99 20.75
N GLY A 69 -2.55 1.30 19.99
CA GLY A 69 -1.09 1.43 20.06
C GLY A 69 -0.43 1.10 18.75
N LEU A 70 0.84 1.49 18.66
CA LEU A 70 1.67 1.13 17.52
C LEU A 70 1.98 -0.37 17.57
N GLN A 71 1.71 -1.05 16.46
CA GLN A 71 2.00 -2.47 16.26
C GLN A 71 2.94 -2.64 15.08
N TYR A 72 3.88 -3.57 15.21
CA TYR A 72 4.77 -4.00 14.13
C TYR A 72 4.22 -5.27 13.53
N ARG A 73 3.91 -5.25 12.25
CA ARG A 73 3.30 -6.38 11.56
C ARG A 73 4.23 -6.95 10.50
N GLU A 74 4.32 -8.27 10.45
CA GLU A 74 4.94 -8.98 9.34
C GLU A 74 4.31 -8.55 8.01
N ILE A 75 5.13 -8.47 6.95
CA ILE A 75 4.67 -8.22 5.59
C ILE A 75 4.72 -9.54 4.82
N LYS A 76 3.56 -10.12 4.51
CA LYS A 76 3.44 -11.39 3.77
C LYS A 76 3.80 -11.27 2.29
N ASP A 77 3.52 -10.13 1.69
CA ASP A 77 3.75 -9.88 0.26
C ASP A 77 3.93 -8.37 0.06
N LEU A 78 5.19 -7.94 -0.01
CA LEU A 78 5.53 -6.51 -0.09
C LEU A 78 5.07 -5.87 -1.41
N ASP A 79 5.16 -6.57 -2.53
CA ASP A 79 4.76 -6.04 -3.83
C ASP A 79 3.25 -5.80 -3.89
N LYS A 80 2.46 -6.74 -3.39
CA LYS A 80 1.01 -6.58 -3.30
C LYS A 80 0.62 -5.50 -2.31
N LEU A 81 1.29 -5.45 -1.15
CA LEU A 81 1.07 -4.40 -0.16
C LEU A 81 1.30 -3.02 -0.77
N LEU A 82 2.43 -2.80 -1.45
CA LEU A 82 2.75 -1.52 -2.10
C LEU A 82 1.81 -1.17 -3.26
N SER A 83 1.09 -2.14 -3.82
CA SER A 83 0.09 -1.93 -4.87
C SER A 83 -1.33 -1.67 -4.36
N SER A 84 -1.57 -1.76 -3.04
CA SER A 84 -2.87 -1.42 -2.43
C SER A 84 -3.21 0.06 -2.60
N THR A 85 -4.51 0.37 -2.59
CA THR A 85 -5.01 1.69 -3.03
C THR A 85 -5.51 2.56 -1.89
N ASP A 86 -5.64 2.01 -0.70
CA ASP A 86 -6.27 2.65 0.45
C ASP A 86 -5.35 3.62 1.20
N VAL A 87 -4.04 3.41 1.14
CA VAL A 87 -3.05 4.30 1.79
C VAL A 87 -1.86 4.57 0.86
N LYS A 88 -0.99 5.51 1.26
CA LYS A 88 0.36 5.67 0.73
C LYS A 88 1.36 5.05 1.69
N PHE A 89 2.59 4.87 1.25
CA PHE A 89 3.64 4.23 2.04
C PHE A 89 4.83 5.16 2.20
N LEU A 90 5.31 5.26 3.42
CA LEU A 90 6.63 5.79 3.72
C LEU A 90 7.55 4.59 3.96
N LEU A 91 8.46 4.35 3.03
CA LEU A 91 9.52 3.36 3.19
C LEU A 91 10.66 4.02 3.94
N TYR A 92 11.03 3.46 5.08
CA TYR A 92 12.19 3.84 5.87
C TYR A 92 13.27 2.77 5.70
N PHE A 93 14.29 3.10 4.92
CA PHE A 93 15.45 2.24 4.72
C PHE A 93 16.50 2.53 5.78
N HIS A 94 16.88 1.52 6.52
CA HIS A 94 17.91 1.56 7.53
C HIS A 94 18.91 0.41 7.37
N SER A 95 19.90 0.33 8.24
CA SER A 95 20.84 -0.79 8.30
C SER A 95 20.90 -1.32 9.72
N SER A 96 20.62 -2.60 9.89
CA SER A 96 20.81 -3.30 11.15
C SER A 96 22.28 -3.40 11.58
N VAL A 97 23.21 -3.28 10.62
CA VAL A 97 24.67 -3.39 10.88
C VAL A 97 25.23 -2.15 11.59
N TYR A 98 24.65 -0.97 11.32
CA TYR A 98 25.16 0.29 11.90
C TYR A 98 24.50 0.71 13.21
N GLY A 99 23.62 -0.14 13.74
CA GLY A 99 22.88 0.08 14.97
C GLY A 99 21.70 1.03 14.79
N ASP A 100 20.76 0.96 15.73
CA ASP A 100 19.55 1.78 15.73
C ASP A 100 19.87 3.24 16.00
N ASN A 101 19.41 4.10 15.13
CA ASN A 101 19.28 5.51 15.46
C ASN A 101 17.94 5.73 16.18
N ILE A 102 17.97 5.66 17.51
CA ILE A 102 16.78 5.75 18.38
C ILE A 102 15.92 6.99 18.05
N GLY A 103 16.56 8.11 17.68
CA GLY A 103 15.83 9.33 17.31
C GLY A 103 15.04 9.18 16.01
N ILE A 104 15.59 8.46 15.03
CA ILE A 104 14.92 8.24 13.74
C ILE A 104 13.80 7.22 13.90
N THR A 105 14.03 6.15 14.67
CA THR A 105 12.99 5.18 14.99
C THR A 105 11.79 5.87 15.65
N ALA A 106 12.01 6.69 16.67
CA ALA A 106 10.94 7.45 17.31
C ALA A 106 10.19 8.38 16.33
N LEU A 107 10.88 9.00 15.37
CA LEU A 107 10.23 9.81 14.34
C LEU A 107 9.34 8.97 13.44
N VAL A 108 9.80 7.83 12.93
CA VAL A 108 8.99 7.00 12.01
C VAL A 108 7.80 6.38 12.73
N GLU A 109 7.92 6.07 14.02
CA GLU A 109 6.82 5.65 14.87
C GLU A 109 5.77 6.77 15.04
N GLU A 110 6.20 8.00 15.31
CA GLU A 110 5.32 9.18 15.39
C GLU A 110 4.61 9.43 14.05
N ILE A 111 5.31 9.26 12.92
CA ILE A 111 4.71 9.37 11.59
C ILE A 111 3.62 8.30 11.40
N ALA A 112 3.89 7.05 11.77
CA ALA A 112 2.93 5.95 11.66
C ALA A 112 1.67 6.21 12.49
N GLU A 113 1.80 6.77 13.69
CA GLU A 113 0.67 7.15 14.53
C GLU A 113 -0.13 8.30 13.90
N ARG A 114 0.53 9.44 13.63
CA ARG A 114 -0.13 10.70 13.22
C ARG A 114 -0.69 10.65 11.81
N LEU A 115 -0.11 9.86 10.92
CA LEU A 115 -0.59 9.68 9.55
C LEU A 115 -1.40 8.39 9.35
N ASN A 116 -1.80 7.72 10.43
CA ASN A 116 -2.63 6.52 10.37
C ASN A 116 -3.85 6.70 9.44
N GLY A 117 -4.09 5.71 8.57
CA GLY A 117 -5.15 5.76 7.56
C GLY A 117 -4.85 6.60 6.32
N ARG A 118 -3.74 7.36 6.29
CA ARG A 118 -3.27 8.12 5.12
C ARG A 118 -1.94 7.61 4.59
N VAL A 119 -1.02 7.34 5.50
CA VAL A 119 0.31 6.79 5.22
C VAL A 119 0.58 5.63 6.17
N ALA A 120 1.00 4.49 5.62
CA ALA A 120 1.55 3.39 6.40
C ALA A 120 3.08 3.44 6.31
N VAL A 121 3.74 3.24 7.42
CA VAL A 121 5.21 3.24 7.47
C VAL A 121 5.72 1.80 7.37
N ILE A 122 6.70 1.59 6.48
CA ILE A 122 7.37 0.31 6.30
C ILE A 122 8.85 0.51 6.62
N SER A 123 9.34 -0.18 7.65
CA SER A 123 10.75 -0.24 7.99
C SER A 123 11.40 -1.38 7.21
N LEU A 124 12.52 -1.11 6.53
CA LEU A 124 13.23 -2.02 5.65
C LEU A 124 14.72 -2.05 5.98
N ASP A 125 15.26 -3.23 6.29
CA ASP A 125 16.73 -3.39 6.34
C ASP A 125 17.29 -3.40 4.92
N ALA A 126 18.04 -2.37 4.59
CA ALA A 126 18.58 -2.15 3.25
C ALA A 126 19.44 -3.32 2.74
N GLY A 127 20.06 -4.09 3.64
CA GLY A 127 20.87 -5.25 3.29
C GLY A 127 20.07 -6.37 2.62
N GLU A 128 18.78 -6.47 2.92
CA GLU A 128 17.90 -7.53 2.43
C GLU A 128 17.06 -7.10 1.19
N PHE A 129 17.03 -5.79 0.86
CA PHE A 129 16.17 -5.24 -0.19
C PHE A 129 16.94 -4.53 -1.31
N ASN A 130 17.97 -5.19 -1.84
CA ASN A 130 18.84 -4.65 -2.90
C ASN A 130 18.08 -4.19 -4.15
N ASP A 131 17.00 -4.87 -4.53
CA ASP A 131 16.18 -4.50 -5.69
C ASP A 131 15.49 -3.15 -5.47
N LEU A 132 14.99 -2.88 -4.26
CA LEU A 132 14.40 -1.59 -3.91
C LEU A 132 15.45 -0.49 -3.78
N ILE A 133 16.62 -0.81 -3.23
CA ILE A 133 17.78 0.09 -3.18
C ILE A 133 18.14 0.54 -4.60
N GLY A 134 18.25 -0.41 -5.54
CA GLY A 134 18.50 -0.11 -6.95
C GLY A 134 17.37 0.67 -7.62
N LYS A 135 16.13 0.28 -7.39
CA LYS A 135 14.93 0.93 -7.94
C LYS A 135 14.83 2.42 -7.56
N TYR A 136 15.09 2.74 -6.30
CA TYR A 136 15.00 4.12 -5.79
C TYR A 136 16.35 4.86 -5.79
N GLN A 137 17.41 4.23 -6.31
CA GLN A 137 18.76 4.80 -6.41
C GLN A 137 19.31 5.26 -5.05
N ILE A 138 19.06 4.48 -4.01
CA ILE A 138 19.50 4.79 -2.66
C ILE A 138 20.99 4.54 -2.54
N THR A 139 21.75 5.55 -2.13
CA THR A 139 23.22 5.49 -2.01
C THR A 139 23.71 5.77 -0.59
N MET A 140 22.82 6.24 0.29
CA MET A 140 23.13 6.54 1.68
C MET A 140 21.94 6.14 2.58
N LEU A 141 22.23 5.75 3.80
CA LEU A 141 21.24 5.40 4.81
C LEU A 141 21.36 6.33 6.03
N PRO A 142 20.28 6.57 6.74
CA PRO A 142 18.93 6.14 6.39
C PRO A 142 18.35 6.93 5.21
N GLU A 143 17.39 6.35 4.50
CA GLU A 143 16.68 7.02 3.41
C GLU A 143 15.17 6.84 3.55
N PHE A 144 14.41 7.82 3.05
CA PHE A 144 12.96 7.82 3.10
C PHE A 144 12.39 7.92 1.70
N VAL A 145 11.43 7.04 1.37
CA VAL A 145 10.76 7.03 0.08
C VAL A 145 9.25 7.04 0.28
N LEU A 146 8.60 8.10 -0.20
CA LEU A 146 7.15 8.17 -0.23
C LEU A 146 6.64 7.60 -1.55
N CYS A 147 5.83 6.55 -1.50
CA CYS A 147 5.32 5.86 -2.67
C CYS A 147 3.90 5.34 -2.47
N GLY A 148 3.32 4.73 -3.52
CA GLY A 148 2.02 4.08 -3.46
C GLY A 148 1.29 4.12 -4.80
N TYR A 149 0.15 3.44 -4.85
CA TYR A 149 -0.62 3.33 -6.08
C TYR A 149 -1.00 4.71 -6.64
N GLY A 150 -0.74 4.90 -7.94
CA GLY A 150 -1.11 6.11 -8.68
C GLY A 150 -0.26 7.34 -8.39
N MET A 151 0.89 7.20 -7.69
CA MET A 151 1.84 8.29 -7.52
C MET A 151 3.24 7.90 -7.97
N GLU A 152 3.99 8.85 -8.47
CA GLU A 152 5.43 8.72 -8.65
C GLU A 152 6.13 8.71 -7.29
N ALA A 153 7.04 7.77 -7.10
CA ALA A 153 7.79 7.68 -5.87
C ALA A 153 8.69 8.91 -5.68
N LYS A 154 8.72 9.42 -4.46
CA LYS A 154 9.53 10.58 -4.08
C LYS A 154 10.54 10.15 -3.04
N VAL A 155 11.80 10.44 -3.29
CA VAL A 155 12.92 10.15 -2.40
C VAL A 155 13.26 11.42 -1.63
N PHE A 156 13.47 11.32 -0.32
CA PHE A 156 13.91 12.44 0.50
C PHE A 156 15.30 12.94 0.08
N GLY A 157 16.18 12.01 -0.30
CA GLY A 157 17.48 12.32 -0.89
C GLY A 157 18.55 12.64 0.15
N THR A 158 18.70 11.79 1.16
CA THR A 158 19.72 11.91 2.20
C THR A 158 21.13 12.12 1.62
N SER A 159 21.48 11.41 0.55
CA SER A 159 22.79 11.50 -0.11
C SER A 159 23.07 12.84 -0.80
N ALA A 160 22.04 13.61 -1.11
CA ALA A 160 22.19 14.92 -1.75
C ALA A 160 22.35 16.07 -0.73
N ARG A 161 22.44 15.74 0.56
CA ARG A 161 22.48 16.70 1.67
C ARG A 161 23.79 16.54 2.43
N ASP A 162 24.46 17.66 2.73
CA ASP A 162 25.64 17.66 3.60
C ASP A 162 25.28 17.24 5.02
N SER A 163 24.08 17.61 5.47
CA SER A 163 23.46 17.20 6.72
C SER A 163 21.94 17.30 6.58
N TRP A 164 21.22 16.61 7.44
CA TRP A 164 19.76 16.71 7.50
C TRP A 164 19.28 16.51 8.95
N THR A 165 18.04 16.94 9.21
CA THR A 165 17.38 16.82 10.50
C THR A 165 16.07 16.06 10.37
N MET A 166 15.58 15.52 11.49
CA MET A 166 14.26 14.89 11.54
C MET A 166 13.14 15.87 11.13
N GLN A 167 13.28 17.16 11.46
CA GLN A 167 12.32 18.18 11.06
C GLN A 167 12.23 18.33 9.53
N GLU A 168 13.35 18.21 8.81
CA GLU A 168 13.33 18.28 7.34
C GLU A 168 12.60 17.10 6.70
N VAL A 169 12.60 15.92 7.33
CA VAL A 169 11.75 14.78 6.88
C VAL A 169 10.27 15.11 7.08
N VAL A 170 9.92 15.70 8.23
CA VAL A 170 8.54 16.14 8.53
C VAL A 170 8.08 17.22 7.54
N ASP A 171 8.93 18.21 7.26
CA ASP A 171 8.63 19.30 6.33
C ASP A 171 8.48 18.77 4.91
N TRP A 172 9.36 17.85 4.48
CA TRP A 172 9.26 17.18 3.19
C TRP A 172 7.97 16.35 3.06
N LEU A 173 7.53 15.67 4.10
CA LEU A 173 6.23 14.99 4.10
C LEU A 173 5.09 15.99 3.95
N ALA A 174 5.14 17.12 4.67
CA ALA A 174 4.13 18.18 4.59
C ALA A 174 4.06 18.81 3.19
N GLU A 175 5.20 19.08 2.55
CA GLU A 175 5.30 19.56 1.17
C GLU A 175 4.68 18.58 0.15
N ASN A 176 4.67 17.28 0.49
CA ASN A 176 4.05 16.24 -0.29
C ASN A 176 2.58 15.96 0.09
N GLY A 177 1.97 16.80 0.96
CA GLY A 177 0.57 16.69 1.35
C GLY A 177 0.30 15.86 2.61
N TYR A 178 1.35 15.48 3.36
CA TYR A 178 1.25 14.63 4.54
C TYR A 178 1.79 15.35 5.78
N SER A 179 1.11 16.41 6.20
CA SER A 179 1.46 17.15 7.41
C SER A 179 1.13 16.34 8.67
N LEU A 180 2.05 16.32 9.63
CA LEU A 180 1.81 15.77 10.98
C LEU A 180 0.96 16.71 11.86
N ASN A 181 0.88 18.01 11.52
CA ASN A 181 0.27 19.05 12.33
C ASN A 181 -1.17 19.40 11.92
N GLY A 182 -1.93 18.49 11.37
CA GLY A 182 -3.30 18.84 11.02
C GLY A 182 -4.06 17.76 10.26
N GLY A 183 -4.93 17.15 10.97
CA GLY A 183 -6.14 16.53 10.47
C GLY A 183 -7.32 17.26 11.09
#